data_1b770ec6904f05531608f086bac33fa8
#
_entry.id   1b770ec6904f05531608f086bac33fa8
#
_cell.length_a   1.000
_cell.length_b   1.000
_cell.length_c   1.000
_cell.angle_alpha   90.00
_cell.angle_beta   90.00
_cell.angle_gamma   90.00
#
_symmetry.space_group_name_H-M   'P 1'
#
loop_
_entity.id
_entity.type
_entity.pdbx_description
1 polymer ?
#
loop_
_entity_poly.entity_id
_entity_poly.type
_entity_poly.pdbx_seq_one_letter_code
_entity_poly.pdbx_strand_id
1 'polypeptide(L)'
;MVKIPISPITCESNELNKKENWTDFETVLDGLERSGCDGLSFVLTEDDPFVCIDLDNVKDSFADVQDIISDFGETYKEISVSGNGVHIFAKGRIHKNINNQADRFKMYKSNKCIAMTGDVIGACTEVKNEQYKLNLYYEKYAIKKRFKSKLHTIKA
;
A
#
# COMPACT_ATOMS: atom_id res chain seq x y z
N MET A 1 -9.15 14.57 -0.88
CA MET A 1 -10.15 13.51 -1.16
C MET A 1 -10.29 12.65 0.09
N VAL A 2 -11.51 12.43 0.60
CA VAL A 2 -11.79 11.51 1.71
C VAL A 2 -12.26 10.20 1.10
N LYS A 3 -11.61 9.09 1.48
CA LYS A 3 -12.00 7.73 1.06
C LYS A 3 -12.89 7.15 2.16
N ILE A 4 -14.12 6.84 1.83
CA ILE A 4 -15.08 6.21 2.75
C ILE A 4 -15.23 4.75 2.31
N PRO A 5 -14.84 3.78 3.15
CA PRO A 5 -15.02 2.37 2.83
C PRO A 5 -16.48 1.97 2.95
N ILE A 6 -16.94 1.20 1.98
CA ILE A 6 -18.29 0.70 1.90
C ILE A 6 -18.25 -0.83 1.78
N SER A 7 -19.13 -1.51 2.49
CA SER A 7 -19.30 -2.95 2.34
C SER A 7 -19.94 -3.27 0.99
N PRO A 8 -19.38 -4.16 0.18
CA PRO A 8 -19.98 -4.60 -1.08
C PRO A 8 -21.27 -5.39 -0.87
N ILE A 9 -21.52 -5.89 0.33
CA ILE A 9 -22.68 -6.70 0.67
C ILE A 9 -23.86 -5.82 1.07
N THR A 10 -23.64 -4.86 1.97
CA THR A 10 -24.71 -4.01 2.53
C THR A 10 -24.82 -2.64 1.85
N CYS A 11 -23.83 -2.25 1.07
CA CYS A 11 -23.69 -0.91 0.47
C CYS A 11 -23.68 0.23 1.50
N GLU A 12 -23.29 -0.06 2.74
CA GLU A 12 -23.19 0.91 3.82
C GLU A 12 -21.74 1.12 4.24
N SER A 13 -21.45 2.30 4.81
CA SER A 13 -20.14 2.61 5.38
C SER A 13 -19.81 1.62 6.50
N ASN A 14 -18.59 1.07 6.46
CA ASN A 14 -18.21 -0.03 7.34
C ASN A 14 -16.80 0.12 7.91
N GLU A 15 -16.58 -0.57 9.03
CA GLU A 15 -15.25 -0.71 9.63
C GLU A 15 -14.38 -1.68 8.82
N LEU A 16 -13.29 -1.19 8.25
CA LEU A 16 -12.39 -1.95 7.38
C LEU A 16 -11.73 -3.16 8.06
N ASN A 17 -11.60 -3.15 9.38
CA ASN A 17 -10.89 -4.18 10.13
C ASN A 17 -11.75 -5.37 10.53
N LYS A 18 -13.02 -5.37 10.15
CA LYS A 18 -13.95 -6.47 10.45
C LYS A 18 -14.02 -7.44 9.28
N LYS A 19 -13.64 -8.70 9.51
CA LYS A 19 -13.60 -9.75 8.47
C LYS A 19 -14.97 -9.99 7.82
N GLU A 20 -16.05 -9.81 8.54
CA GLU A 20 -17.43 -9.92 8.02
C GLU A 20 -17.77 -8.90 6.93
N ASN A 21 -16.97 -7.85 6.79
CA ASN A 21 -17.11 -6.83 5.75
C ASN A 21 -16.29 -7.12 4.49
N TRP A 22 -15.49 -8.18 4.51
CA TRP A 22 -14.66 -8.57 3.37
C TRP A 22 -15.34 -9.69 2.58
N THR A 23 -15.06 -9.75 1.30
CA THR A 23 -15.57 -10.79 0.43
C THR A 23 -14.63 -11.02 -0.74
N ASP A 24 -14.96 -11.98 -1.60
CA ASP A 24 -14.22 -12.27 -2.81
C ASP A 24 -14.39 -11.17 -3.88
N PHE A 25 -13.52 -11.22 -4.88
CA PHE A 25 -13.43 -10.21 -5.93
C PHE A 25 -14.72 -10.09 -6.76
N GLU A 26 -15.36 -11.21 -7.10
CA GLU A 26 -16.58 -11.23 -7.91
C GLU A 26 -17.73 -10.52 -7.17
N THR A 27 -17.91 -10.81 -5.90
CA THR A 27 -18.91 -10.16 -5.05
C THR A 27 -18.64 -8.65 -4.91
N VAL A 28 -17.37 -8.25 -4.85
CA VAL A 28 -16.98 -6.83 -4.81
C VAL A 28 -17.33 -6.13 -6.12
N LEU A 29 -17.09 -6.76 -7.27
CA LEU A 29 -17.46 -6.20 -8.58
C LEU A 29 -18.97 -5.99 -8.70
N ASP A 30 -19.77 -6.97 -8.33
CA ASP A 30 -21.23 -6.84 -8.33
C ASP A 30 -21.71 -5.75 -7.37
N GLY A 31 -21.06 -5.61 -6.21
CA GLY A 31 -21.33 -4.57 -5.25
C GLY A 31 -20.97 -3.17 -5.74
N LEU A 32 -19.90 -3.05 -6.49
CA LEU A 32 -19.45 -1.79 -7.08
C LEU A 32 -20.51 -1.21 -8.03
N GLU A 33 -21.03 -2.05 -8.94
CA GLU A 33 -22.10 -1.64 -9.87
C GLU A 33 -23.37 -1.19 -9.16
N ARG A 34 -23.76 -1.91 -8.09
CA ARG A 34 -24.98 -1.62 -7.33
C ARG A 34 -24.87 -0.40 -6.43
N SER A 35 -23.71 -0.19 -5.82
CA SER A 35 -23.50 0.87 -4.82
C SER A 35 -23.20 2.23 -5.40
N GLY A 36 -22.79 2.29 -6.67
CA GLY A 36 -22.28 3.53 -7.31
C GLY A 36 -20.98 4.02 -6.68
N CYS A 37 -20.19 3.12 -6.11
CA CYS A 37 -18.87 3.45 -5.56
C CYS A 37 -17.85 3.74 -6.66
N ASP A 38 -16.85 4.56 -6.32
CA ASP A 38 -15.82 5.02 -7.27
C ASP A 38 -14.70 3.99 -7.52
N GLY A 39 -14.62 2.90 -6.75
CA GLY A 39 -13.55 1.92 -6.91
C GLY A 39 -13.50 0.84 -5.83
N LEU A 40 -12.49 -0.01 -5.95
CA LEU A 40 -12.24 -1.17 -5.12
C LEU A 40 -11.15 -0.89 -4.10
N SER A 41 -11.13 -1.71 -3.04
CA SER A 41 -10.03 -1.71 -2.08
C SER A 41 -9.63 -3.13 -1.71
N PHE A 42 -8.33 -3.35 -1.58
CA PHE A 42 -7.75 -4.60 -1.10
C PHE A 42 -7.37 -4.47 0.38
N VAL A 43 -7.80 -5.38 1.21
CA VAL A 43 -7.47 -5.40 2.64
C VAL A 43 -6.29 -6.32 2.87
N LEU A 44 -5.16 -5.76 3.33
CA LEU A 44 -3.98 -6.51 3.72
C LEU A 44 -4.20 -7.17 5.08
N THR A 45 -3.95 -8.47 5.16
CA THR A 45 -4.07 -9.27 6.38
C THR A 45 -2.75 -9.94 6.76
N GLU A 46 -2.63 -10.41 8.01
CA GLU A 46 -1.42 -11.14 8.46
C GLU A 46 -1.26 -12.50 7.74
N ASP A 47 -2.36 -13.06 7.25
CA ASP A 47 -2.38 -14.37 6.59
C ASP A 47 -1.95 -14.28 5.12
N ASP A 48 -2.02 -13.09 4.53
CA ASP A 48 -1.62 -12.85 3.15
C ASP A 48 -0.10 -12.85 2.98
N PRO A 49 0.41 -13.32 1.83
CA PRO A 49 1.81 -13.20 1.50
C PRO A 49 2.17 -11.81 0.94
N PHE A 50 1.27 -10.85 1.01
CA PHE A 50 1.43 -9.57 0.32
C PHE A 50 1.94 -8.46 1.25
N VAL A 51 2.82 -7.65 0.67
CA VAL A 51 3.28 -6.37 1.23
C VAL A 51 2.97 -5.29 0.21
N CYS A 52 2.37 -4.19 0.66
CA CYS A 52 2.19 -3.00 -0.17
C CYS A 52 3.19 -1.92 0.27
N ILE A 53 3.97 -1.42 -0.68
CA ILE A 53 4.75 -0.19 -0.54
C ILE A 53 3.89 0.94 -1.08
N ASP A 54 3.66 1.97 -0.27
CA ASP A 54 2.86 3.15 -0.59
C ASP A 54 3.78 4.38 -0.60
N LEU A 55 4.01 4.92 -1.78
CA LEU A 55 4.85 6.08 -2.04
C LEU A 55 3.97 7.31 -2.30
N ASP A 56 4.04 8.30 -1.42
CA ASP A 56 3.26 9.53 -1.56
C ASP A 56 4.01 10.61 -2.34
N ASN A 57 3.27 11.43 -3.08
CA ASN A 57 3.76 12.63 -3.76
C ASN A 57 4.99 12.39 -4.64
N VAL A 58 4.91 11.37 -5.50
CA VAL A 58 6.02 10.96 -6.38
C VAL A 58 6.41 12.02 -7.40
N LYS A 59 5.49 12.91 -7.80
CA LYS A 59 5.77 14.00 -8.76
C LYS A 59 6.71 15.07 -8.21
N ASP A 60 6.66 15.28 -6.88
CA ASP A 60 7.51 16.25 -6.18
C ASP A 60 8.72 15.58 -5.55
N SER A 61 9.00 14.33 -5.90
CA SER A 61 9.95 13.51 -5.18
C SER A 61 11.31 13.49 -5.83
N PHE A 62 12.28 13.34 -4.95
CA PHE A 62 13.68 13.17 -5.21
C PHE A 62 14.00 11.86 -5.94
N ALA A 63 15.23 11.73 -6.46
CA ALA A 63 15.73 10.58 -7.20
C ALA A 63 15.41 9.20 -6.56
N ASP A 64 15.40 9.12 -5.24
CA ASP A 64 15.15 7.89 -4.49
C ASP A 64 13.82 7.17 -4.84
N VAL A 65 12.77 7.89 -5.24
CA VAL A 65 11.47 7.29 -5.58
C VAL A 65 11.51 6.57 -6.91
N GLN A 66 12.18 7.16 -7.90
CA GLN A 66 12.34 6.52 -9.20
C GLN A 66 13.19 5.26 -9.10
N ASP A 67 14.21 5.28 -8.25
CA ASP A 67 15.04 4.11 -7.95
C ASP A 67 14.21 2.99 -7.31
N ILE A 68 13.33 3.32 -6.34
CA ILE A 68 12.43 2.33 -5.73
C ILE A 68 11.49 1.73 -6.78
N ILE A 69 10.85 2.54 -7.60
CA ILE A 69 9.93 2.07 -8.65
C ILE A 69 10.66 1.16 -9.65
N SER A 70 11.89 1.51 -10.01
CA SER A 70 12.75 0.74 -10.91
C SER A 70 13.19 -0.58 -10.30
N ASP A 71 13.63 -0.57 -9.04
CA ASP A 71 14.07 -1.78 -8.32
C ASP A 71 12.96 -2.83 -8.22
N PHE A 72 11.71 -2.40 -8.04
CA PHE A 72 10.55 -3.27 -8.06
C PHE A 72 9.94 -3.44 -9.48
N GLY A 73 10.78 -3.35 -10.52
CA GLY A 73 10.34 -3.34 -11.92
C GLY A 73 9.50 -4.53 -12.36
N GLU A 74 9.72 -5.71 -11.78
CA GLU A 74 9.12 -6.98 -12.20
C GLU A 74 7.88 -7.41 -11.39
N THR A 75 7.38 -6.59 -10.47
CA THR A 75 6.14 -6.85 -9.72
C THR A 75 5.07 -5.82 -10.03
N TYR A 76 3.82 -6.12 -9.68
CA TYR A 76 2.68 -5.23 -9.90
C TYR A 76 2.86 -3.87 -9.24
N LYS A 77 2.66 -2.83 -10.02
CA LYS A 77 2.66 -1.43 -9.57
C LYS A 77 1.54 -0.67 -10.22
N GLU A 78 0.95 0.26 -9.49
CA GLU A 78 -0.10 1.13 -10.01
C GLU A 78 0.05 2.58 -9.51
N ILE A 79 -0.53 3.51 -10.25
CA ILE A 79 -0.71 4.89 -9.80
C ILE A 79 -1.82 4.92 -8.75
N SER A 80 -1.59 5.58 -7.63
CA SER A 80 -2.60 5.71 -6.56
C SER A 80 -3.78 6.58 -6.98
N VAL A 81 -4.91 6.47 -6.28
CA VAL A 81 -6.15 7.23 -6.58
C VAL A 81 -5.94 8.75 -6.66
N SER A 82 -4.95 9.29 -5.95
CA SER A 82 -4.63 10.73 -6.02
C SER A 82 -3.96 11.15 -7.34
N GLY A 83 -3.50 10.19 -8.15
CA GLY A 83 -2.69 10.44 -9.34
C GLY A 83 -1.27 10.94 -9.05
N ASN A 84 -0.88 11.04 -7.79
CA ASN A 84 0.43 11.54 -7.35
C ASN A 84 1.13 10.63 -6.34
N GLY A 85 0.75 9.37 -6.28
CA GLY A 85 1.39 8.33 -5.48
C GLY A 85 1.52 7.05 -6.27
N VAL A 86 2.26 6.09 -5.75
CA VAL A 86 2.45 4.77 -6.34
C VAL A 86 2.27 3.70 -5.29
N HIS A 87 1.47 2.69 -5.61
CA HIS A 87 1.39 1.45 -4.86
C HIS A 87 2.22 0.38 -5.56
N ILE A 88 3.07 -0.30 -4.81
CA ILE A 88 3.84 -1.45 -5.28
C ILE A 88 3.45 -2.65 -4.44
N PHE A 89 2.97 -3.73 -5.06
CA PHE A 89 2.64 -4.96 -4.37
C PHE A 89 3.71 -6.02 -4.62
N ALA A 90 4.17 -6.64 -3.55
CA ALA A 90 5.16 -7.71 -3.60
C ALA A 90 4.77 -8.86 -2.68
N LYS A 91 5.09 -10.10 -3.07
CA LYS A 91 5.05 -11.24 -2.16
C LYS A 91 6.28 -11.27 -1.29
N GLY A 92 6.06 -11.47 0.01
CA GLY A 92 7.10 -11.54 1.01
C GLY A 92 6.56 -11.18 2.39
N ARG A 93 7.46 -11.02 3.35
CA ARG A 93 7.11 -10.70 4.74
C ARG A 93 8.01 -9.60 5.28
N ILE A 94 7.43 -8.74 6.08
CA ILE A 94 8.13 -7.72 6.86
C ILE A 94 7.76 -7.86 8.33
N HIS A 95 8.63 -7.40 9.23
CA HIS A 95 8.40 -7.55 10.66
C HIS A 95 7.16 -6.79 11.16
N LYS A 96 7.01 -5.54 10.75
CA LYS A 96 5.87 -4.67 11.09
C LYS A 96 5.65 -3.60 10.03
N ASN A 97 4.48 -2.98 10.04
CA ASN A 97 4.21 -1.84 9.17
C ASN A 97 5.19 -0.69 9.43
N ILE A 98 5.63 -0.02 8.35
CA ILE A 98 6.40 1.23 8.40
C ILE A 98 5.51 2.35 7.89
N ASN A 99 5.47 3.45 8.63
CA ASN A 99 4.87 4.70 8.18
C ASN A 99 5.88 5.83 8.38
N ASN A 100 6.70 6.08 7.38
CA ASN A 100 7.71 7.12 7.39
C ASN A 100 7.23 8.31 6.53
N GLN A 101 6.45 9.18 7.15
CA GLN A 101 5.88 10.36 6.48
C GLN A 101 6.95 11.34 6.00
N ALA A 102 8.09 11.44 6.70
CA ALA A 102 9.16 12.36 6.34
C ALA A 102 9.83 12.00 5.02
N ASP A 103 9.95 10.70 4.75
CA ASP A 103 10.50 10.20 3.49
C ASP A 103 9.40 9.78 2.51
N ARG A 104 8.11 10.01 2.84
CA ARG A 104 6.94 9.66 2.03
C ARG A 104 6.88 8.18 1.65
N PHE A 105 7.47 7.33 2.50
CA PHE A 105 7.62 5.90 2.30
C PHE A 105 6.87 5.13 3.37
N LYS A 106 6.00 4.23 2.93
CA LYS A 106 5.23 3.37 3.82
C LYS A 106 5.29 1.93 3.32
N MET A 107 5.32 0.98 4.24
CA MET A 107 5.18 -0.45 3.95
C MET A 107 4.11 -1.05 4.85
N TYR A 108 3.17 -1.73 4.26
CA TYR A 108 2.05 -2.37 4.95
C TYR A 108 2.00 -3.86 4.64
N LYS A 109 1.85 -4.68 5.68
CA LYS A 109 1.61 -6.13 5.57
C LYS A 109 0.23 -6.53 6.08
N SER A 110 -0.39 -5.70 6.93
CA SER A 110 -1.68 -6.01 7.55
C SER A 110 -2.37 -4.76 8.11
N ASN A 111 -3.64 -4.91 8.48
CA ASN A 111 -4.47 -3.84 9.07
C ASN A 111 -4.50 -2.57 8.22
N LYS A 112 -4.52 -2.75 6.91
CA LYS A 112 -4.54 -1.66 5.94
C LYS A 112 -5.41 -2.02 4.75
N CYS A 113 -6.27 -1.08 4.38
CA CYS A 113 -7.04 -1.13 3.14
C CYS A 113 -6.36 -0.23 2.11
N ILE A 114 -6.06 -0.79 0.95
CA ILE A 114 -5.43 -0.08 -0.17
C ILE A 114 -6.46 0.06 -1.27
N ALA A 115 -6.80 1.30 -1.63
CA ALA A 115 -7.67 1.55 -2.77
C ALA A 115 -6.93 1.22 -4.06
N MET A 116 -7.48 0.30 -4.84
CA MET A 116 -6.90 -0.19 -6.09
C MET A 116 -7.40 0.66 -7.26
N THR A 117 -6.53 1.00 -8.17
CA THR A 117 -6.88 1.79 -9.35
C THR A 117 -6.87 0.97 -10.64
N GLY A 118 -6.02 -0.05 -10.71
CA GLY A 118 -5.74 -0.76 -11.95
C GLY A 118 -4.96 0.05 -12.98
N ASP A 119 -4.52 1.27 -12.63
CA ASP A 119 -3.68 2.11 -13.50
C ASP A 119 -2.21 1.65 -13.39
N VAL A 120 -1.92 0.57 -14.12
CA VAL A 120 -0.67 -0.20 -14.01
C VAL A 120 0.52 0.58 -14.55
N ILE A 121 1.60 0.60 -13.79
CA ILE A 121 2.89 1.15 -14.22
C ILE A 121 3.73 0.04 -14.84
N GLY A 122 4.08 0.20 -16.11
CA GLY A 122 4.82 -0.80 -16.87
C GLY A 122 3.93 -1.91 -17.41
N ALA A 123 4.53 -3.09 -17.66
CA ALA A 123 3.83 -4.22 -18.28
C ALA A 123 3.50 -5.37 -17.30
N CYS A 124 3.96 -5.29 -16.06
CA CYS A 124 3.78 -6.39 -15.12
C CYS A 124 2.44 -6.28 -14.38
N THR A 125 1.58 -7.28 -14.58
CA THR A 125 0.28 -7.41 -13.93
C THR A 125 0.26 -8.44 -12.80
N GLU A 126 1.39 -9.09 -12.54
CA GLU A 126 1.52 -10.11 -11.51
C GLU A 126 2.27 -9.59 -10.28
N VAL A 127 1.86 -10.05 -9.12
CA VAL A 127 2.60 -9.80 -7.86
C VAL A 127 3.68 -10.86 -7.70
N LYS A 128 4.95 -10.45 -7.75
CA LYS A 128 6.13 -11.33 -7.66
C LYS A 128 6.69 -11.41 -6.25
N ASN A 129 7.50 -12.45 -6.01
CA ASN A 129 8.26 -12.59 -4.76
C ASN A 129 9.47 -11.65 -4.81
N GLU A 130 9.49 -10.69 -3.90
CA GLU A 130 10.55 -9.66 -3.81
C GLU A 130 11.13 -9.59 -2.39
N GLN A 131 11.20 -10.71 -1.68
CA GLN A 131 11.62 -10.75 -0.27
C GLN A 131 12.95 -10.06 -0.01
N TYR A 132 13.93 -10.21 -0.91
CA TYR A 132 15.24 -9.57 -0.77
C TYR A 132 15.12 -8.04 -0.78
N LYS A 133 14.40 -7.50 -1.75
CA LYS A 133 14.18 -6.04 -1.88
C LYS A 133 13.34 -5.49 -0.73
N LEU A 134 12.31 -6.23 -0.30
CA LEU A 134 11.52 -5.87 0.86
C LEU A 134 12.39 -5.72 2.12
N ASN A 135 13.32 -6.65 2.36
CA ASN A 135 14.24 -6.57 3.49
C ASN A 135 15.15 -5.33 3.39
N LEU A 136 15.74 -5.10 2.20
CA LEU A 136 16.64 -3.98 1.96
C LEU A 136 15.96 -2.63 2.25
N TYR A 137 14.76 -2.42 1.73
CA TYR A 137 14.00 -1.18 1.92
C TYR A 137 13.43 -1.07 3.34
N TYR A 138 13.03 -2.20 3.92
CA TYR A 138 12.60 -2.25 5.32
C TYR A 138 13.70 -1.75 6.26
N GLU A 139 14.91 -2.28 6.14
CA GLU A 139 16.07 -1.86 6.95
C GLU A 139 16.39 -0.37 6.73
N LYS A 140 16.47 0.06 5.48
CA LYS A 140 16.76 1.45 5.12
C LYS A 140 15.82 2.44 5.79
N TYR A 141 14.51 2.19 5.77
CA TYR A 141 13.51 3.14 6.26
C TYR A 141 13.15 2.97 7.74
N ALA A 142 13.26 1.77 8.31
CA ALA A 142 13.07 1.54 9.74
C ALA A 142 14.22 2.16 10.56
N ILE A 143 15.47 2.05 10.08
CA ILE A 143 16.65 2.64 10.74
C ILE A 143 16.57 4.17 10.78
N LYS A 144 16.21 4.83 9.69
CA LYS A 144 16.05 6.29 9.64
C LYS A 144 15.07 6.80 10.71
N LYS A 145 13.98 6.09 10.96
CA LYS A 145 13.04 6.44 12.02
C LYS A 145 13.66 6.34 13.43
N ARG A 146 14.52 5.35 13.65
CA ARG A 146 15.23 5.13 14.90
C ARG A 146 16.23 6.27 15.22
N PHE A 147 16.98 6.73 14.23
CA PHE A 147 17.93 7.84 14.39
C PHE A 147 17.22 9.18 14.64
N LYS A 148 16.14 9.47 13.92
CA LYS A 148 15.34 10.70 14.15
C LYS A 148 14.75 10.75 15.56
N SER A 149 14.26 9.62 16.11
CA SER A 149 13.73 9.57 17.48
C SER A 149 14.83 9.75 18.55
N LYS A 150 16.02 9.20 18.34
CA LYS A 150 17.18 9.39 19.24
C LYS A 150 17.69 10.84 19.23
N LEU A 151 17.73 11.50 18.08
CA LEU A 151 18.13 12.90 17.99
C LEU A 151 17.14 13.86 18.69
N HIS A 152 15.85 13.55 18.71
CA HIS A 152 14.87 14.31 19.47
C HIS A 152 15.04 14.14 21.00
N THR A 153 15.45 12.95 21.44
CA THR A 153 15.70 12.67 22.87
C THR A 153 16.98 13.36 23.37
N ILE A 154 17.98 13.58 22.50
CA ILE A 154 19.24 14.26 22.86
C ILE A 154 19.06 15.79 22.91
N LYS A 155 18.05 16.36 22.29
CA LYS A 155 17.76 17.81 22.32
C LYS A 155 16.82 18.25 23.46
N ALA A 156 16.27 17.32 24.17
CA ALA A 156 15.50 17.57 25.38
C ALA A 156 16.41 17.59 26.61
#